data_86868078d25dc9341f543a22d652ef68
#
_entry.id   86868078d25dc9341f543a22d652ef68
#
_cell.length_a   1.000
_cell.length_b   1.000
_cell.length_c   1.000
_cell.angle_alpha   90.00
_cell.angle_beta   90.00
_cell.angle_gamma   90.00
#
_symmetry.space_group_name_H-M   'P 1'
#
loop_
_entity.id
_entity.type
_entity.pdbx_description
1 polymer ?
#
loop_
_entity_poly.entity_id
_entity_poly.type
_entity_poly.pdbx_seq_one_letter_code
_entity_poly.pdbx_strand_id
1 'polypeptide(L)'
;QIDRYRRHDKFSYHKINNSTGADKFMQQYKNLAQNDLNVLVVNFVDMLSHARTEMRMIRELASNESAYRSITLSWFQHSVLADVFKELAQSNYKVIITTDHGSIRTTNPVKIIGDRNTNTNLRYKLGKSLNYDARQVFAIKNPHLAQLPAPNLSTSYVFATGDSFFAYPNNYNYYVSYYKDTFQHGGI
;
A
#
# COMPACT_ATOMS: atom_id res chain seq x y z
N GLN A 1 18.25 -6.08 -1.94
CA GLN A 1 18.98 -4.83 -1.63
C GLN A 1 20.15 -5.07 -0.66
N ILE A 2 19.97 -5.90 0.39
CA ILE A 2 21.04 -6.21 1.37
C ILE A 2 22.26 -6.78 0.65
N ASP A 3 22.08 -7.78 -0.21
CA ASP A 3 23.16 -8.37 -1.02
C ASP A 3 23.82 -7.34 -1.96
N ARG A 4 23.02 -6.40 -2.50
CA ARG A 4 23.55 -5.34 -3.39
C ARG A 4 24.53 -4.42 -2.68
N TYR A 5 24.37 -4.19 -1.38
CA TYR A 5 25.28 -3.38 -0.57
C TYR A 5 26.40 -4.20 0.06
N ARG A 6 26.53 -5.48 -0.32
CA ARG A 6 27.56 -6.41 0.18
C ARG A 6 27.61 -6.49 1.71
N ARG A 7 26.44 -6.43 2.36
CA ARG A 7 26.35 -6.64 3.79
C ARG A 7 26.45 -8.14 4.07
N HIS A 8 27.24 -8.50 5.08
CA HIS A 8 27.40 -9.89 5.54
C HIS A 8 26.46 -10.25 6.69
N ASP A 9 25.48 -9.39 6.97
CA ASP A 9 24.48 -9.61 8.01
C ASP A 9 23.61 -10.83 7.65
N LYS A 10 23.38 -11.68 8.62
CA LYS A 10 22.41 -12.77 8.48
C LYS A 10 21.00 -12.21 8.56
N PHE A 11 20.20 -12.47 7.58
CA PHE A 11 18.81 -11.98 7.56
C PHE A 11 17.80 -13.04 7.14
N SER A 12 16.56 -12.89 7.56
CA SER A 12 15.43 -13.64 7.05
C SER A 12 14.32 -12.73 6.58
N TYR A 13 13.54 -13.20 5.61
CA TYR A 13 12.35 -12.53 5.11
C TYR A 13 11.18 -13.51 5.12
N HIS A 14 10.11 -13.14 5.80
CA HIS A 14 8.89 -13.91 5.91
C HIS A 14 7.70 -13.08 5.47
N LYS A 15 6.79 -13.69 4.71
CA LYS A 15 5.55 -13.04 4.30
C LYS A 15 4.35 -13.89 4.71
N ILE A 16 3.48 -13.30 5.52
CA ILE A 16 2.23 -13.93 5.97
C ILE A 16 1.08 -13.38 5.12
N ASN A 17 0.56 -14.24 4.24
CA ASN A 17 -0.60 -13.94 3.40
C ASN A 17 -1.87 -14.68 3.87
N ASN A 18 -1.72 -15.74 4.67
CA ASN A 18 -2.81 -16.59 5.15
C ASN A 18 -2.42 -17.33 6.43
N SER A 19 -3.35 -18.07 7.02
CA SER A 19 -3.13 -18.85 8.25
C SER A 19 -2.01 -19.87 8.10
N THR A 20 -1.95 -20.61 7.00
CA THR A 20 -0.87 -21.60 6.76
C THR A 20 0.52 -20.96 6.75
N GLY A 21 0.66 -19.75 6.20
CA GLY A 21 1.91 -18.98 6.25
C GLY A 21 2.26 -18.55 7.67
N ALA A 22 1.24 -18.21 8.46
CA ALA A 22 1.38 -17.86 9.85
C ALA A 22 1.88 -19.04 10.71
N ASP A 23 1.28 -20.23 10.53
CA ASP A 23 1.69 -21.44 11.24
C ASP A 23 3.13 -21.85 10.92
N LYS A 24 3.51 -21.78 9.62
CA LYS A 24 4.90 -22.03 9.19
C LYS A 24 5.88 -21.05 9.83
N PHE A 25 5.51 -19.77 9.91
CA PHE A 25 6.35 -18.76 10.55
C PHE A 25 6.57 -19.09 12.02
N MET A 26 5.51 -19.45 12.78
CA MET A 26 5.63 -19.82 14.20
C MET A 26 6.51 -21.05 14.43
N GLN A 27 6.45 -22.05 13.55
CA GLN A 27 7.33 -23.21 13.62
C GLN A 27 8.82 -22.84 13.47
N GLN A 28 9.11 -21.78 12.69
CA GLN A 28 10.46 -21.30 12.42
C GLN A 28 10.91 -20.20 13.39
N TYR A 29 10.01 -19.69 14.24
CA TYR A 29 10.27 -18.53 15.09
C TYR A 29 11.56 -18.66 15.92
N LYS A 30 11.83 -19.83 16.48
CA LYS A 30 13.05 -20.08 17.29
C LYS A 30 14.35 -19.90 16.50
N ASN A 31 14.31 -20.07 15.17
CA ASN A 31 15.48 -19.93 14.33
C ASN A 31 15.81 -18.45 14.03
N LEU A 32 14.88 -17.54 14.29
CA LEU A 32 15.07 -16.11 14.05
C LEU A 32 16.18 -15.50 14.89
N ALA A 33 16.46 -16.07 16.08
CA ALA A 33 17.52 -15.61 16.97
C ALA A 33 18.93 -15.74 16.36
N GLN A 34 19.09 -16.50 15.28
CA GLN A 34 20.38 -16.69 14.59
C GLN A 34 20.68 -15.59 13.57
N ASN A 35 19.73 -14.70 13.32
CA ASN A 35 19.86 -13.65 12.33
C ASN A 35 20.05 -12.27 13.00
N ASP A 36 20.80 -11.42 12.30
CA ASP A 36 20.99 -10.01 12.69
C ASP A 36 19.76 -9.15 12.36
N LEU A 37 19.02 -9.54 11.31
CA LEU A 37 17.80 -8.87 10.86
C LEU A 37 16.73 -9.90 10.47
N ASN A 38 15.55 -9.74 11.01
CA ASN A 38 14.37 -10.50 10.58
C ASN A 38 13.31 -9.51 10.06
N VAL A 39 12.83 -9.75 8.86
CA VAL A 39 11.77 -8.96 8.23
C VAL A 39 10.51 -9.81 8.14
N LEU A 40 9.44 -9.34 8.75
CA LEU A 40 8.12 -9.96 8.68
C LEU A 40 7.15 -9.02 7.99
N VAL A 41 6.60 -9.43 6.86
CA VAL A 41 5.56 -8.72 6.12
C VAL A 41 4.22 -9.40 6.35
N VAL A 42 3.22 -8.62 6.72
CA VAL A 42 1.87 -9.09 6.99
C VAL A 42 0.88 -8.34 6.10
N ASN A 43 0.30 -9.03 5.13
CA ASN A 43 -0.49 -8.41 4.05
C ASN A 43 -1.98 -8.23 4.37
N PHE A 44 -2.45 -8.55 5.57
CA PHE A 44 -3.89 -8.57 5.86
C PHE A 44 -4.58 -7.22 5.60
N VAL A 45 -3.98 -6.12 6.07
CA VAL A 45 -4.60 -4.79 5.97
C VAL A 45 -4.72 -4.35 4.52
N ASP A 46 -3.69 -4.59 3.72
CA ASP A 46 -3.71 -4.31 2.28
C ASP A 46 -4.73 -5.18 1.55
N MET A 47 -4.76 -6.48 1.82
CA MET A 47 -5.77 -7.40 1.27
C MET A 47 -7.21 -6.99 1.65
N LEU A 48 -7.43 -6.53 2.87
CA LEU A 48 -8.75 -6.03 3.30
C LEU A 48 -9.15 -4.77 2.52
N SER A 49 -8.19 -3.88 2.27
CA SER A 49 -8.40 -2.67 1.46
C SER A 49 -8.82 -3.00 0.03
N HIS A 50 -8.13 -3.95 -0.62
CA HIS A 50 -8.47 -4.43 -1.95
C HIS A 50 -9.84 -5.14 -1.96
N ALA A 51 -10.07 -6.07 -1.04
CA ALA A 51 -11.33 -6.80 -0.92
C ALA A 51 -12.52 -5.85 -0.71
N ARG A 52 -12.36 -4.78 0.06
CA ARG A 52 -13.38 -3.74 0.24
C ARG A 52 -13.74 -3.04 -1.07
N THR A 53 -12.78 -2.83 -1.95
CA THR A 53 -13.03 -2.22 -3.26
C THR A 53 -13.75 -3.18 -4.20
N GLU A 54 -13.38 -4.46 -4.18
CA GLU A 54 -13.85 -5.47 -5.14
C GLU A 54 -15.14 -6.17 -4.71
N MET A 55 -15.32 -6.39 -3.40
CA MET A 55 -16.42 -7.19 -2.86
C MET A 55 -17.45 -6.32 -2.12
N ARG A 56 -18.69 -6.32 -2.62
CA ARG A 56 -19.80 -5.53 -2.04
C ARG A 56 -20.01 -5.84 -0.55
N MET A 57 -20.00 -7.12 -0.18
CA MET A 57 -20.21 -7.54 1.22
C MET A 57 -19.13 -6.96 2.15
N ILE A 58 -17.86 -6.98 1.75
CA ILE A 58 -16.77 -6.41 2.53
C ILE A 58 -16.89 -4.87 2.60
N ARG A 59 -17.34 -4.24 1.52
CA ARG A 59 -17.63 -2.79 1.49
C ARG A 59 -18.71 -2.40 2.49
N GLU A 60 -19.74 -3.20 2.63
CA GLU A 60 -20.81 -2.97 3.61
C GLU A 60 -20.31 -3.18 5.05
N LEU A 61 -19.54 -4.23 5.31
CA LEU A 61 -18.94 -4.51 6.63
C LEU A 61 -17.92 -3.44 7.05
N ALA A 62 -17.08 -2.98 6.14
CA ALA A 62 -16.08 -1.94 6.35
C ALA A 62 -16.55 -0.60 5.74
N SER A 63 -17.76 -0.17 6.03
CA SER A 63 -18.43 0.97 5.38
C SER A 63 -17.74 2.32 5.66
N ASN A 64 -17.05 2.44 6.76
CA ASN A 64 -16.31 3.65 7.16
C ASN A 64 -14.98 3.27 7.83
N GLU A 65 -14.15 4.27 8.14
CA GLU A 65 -12.84 4.05 8.77
C GLU A 65 -12.93 3.37 10.13
N SER A 66 -13.95 3.67 10.93
CA SER A 66 -14.12 3.04 12.25
C SER A 66 -14.39 1.55 12.13
N ALA A 67 -15.28 1.16 11.22
CA ALA A 67 -15.56 -0.25 10.93
C ALA A 67 -14.32 -0.97 10.36
N TYR A 68 -13.60 -0.32 9.45
CA TYR A 68 -12.35 -0.86 8.90
C TYR A 68 -11.30 -1.11 9.99
N ARG A 69 -11.10 -0.16 10.90
CA ARG A 69 -10.18 -0.32 12.04
C ARG A 69 -10.64 -1.40 13.01
N SER A 70 -11.94 -1.52 13.26
CA SER A 70 -12.49 -2.57 14.14
C SER A 70 -12.25 -3.97 13.59
N ILE A 71 -12.42 -4.17 12.27
CA ILE A 71 -12.12 -5.45 11.62
C ILE A 71 -10.61 -5.74 11.73
N THR A 72 -9.76 -4.75 11.48
CA THR A 72 -8.31 -4.89 11.57
C THR A 72 -7.89 -5.24 12.99
N LEU A 73 -8.45 -4.58 14.00
CA LEU A 73 -8.15 -4.86 15.41
C LEU A 73 -8.59 -6.27 15.81
N SER A 74 -9.81 -6.67 15.45
CA SER A 74 -10.33 -8.01 15.71
C SER A 74 -9.46 -9.08 15.08
N TRP A 75 -9.08 -8.89 13.81
CA TRP A 75 -8.14 -9.78 13.15
C TRP A 75 -6.80 -9.85 13.88
N PHE A 76 -6.22 -8.71 14.26
CA PHE A 76 -4.94 -8.66 14.97
C PHE A 76 -5.00 -9.47 16.28
N GLN A 77 -6.04 -9.26 17.08
CA GLN A 77 -6.20 -9.91 18.38
C GLN A 77 -6.32 -11.45 18.29
N HIS A 78 -6.83 -11.96 17.17
CA HIS A 78 -7.06 -13.40 16.94
C HIS A 78 -6.06 -14.01 15.94
N SER A 79 -5.06 -13.23 15.53
CA SER A 79 -4.05 -13.68 14.58
C SER A 79 -2.78 -14.15 15.29
N VAL A 80 -2.01 -14.97 14.58
CA VAL A 80 -0.64 -15.34 14.97
C VAL A 80 0.24 -14.11 15.26
N LEU A 81 -0.05 -12.96 14.65
CA LEU A 81 0.73 -11.74 14.90
C LEU A 81 0.64 -11.28 16.36
N ALA A 82 -0.52 -11.44 17.02
CA ALA A 82 -0.65 -11.15 18.46
C ALA A 82 0.26 -12.04 19.31
N ASP A 83 0.41 -13.31 18.93
CA ASP A 83 1.29 -14.23 19.64
C ASP A 83 2.76 -13.91 19.37
N VAL A 84 3.11 -13.55 18.14
CA VAL A 84 4.45 -13.03 17.78
C VAL A 84 4.83 -11.84 18.66
N PHE A 85 3.91 -10.88 18.86
CA PHE A 85 4.19 -9.73 19.72
C PHE A 85 4.36 -10.11 21.20
N LYS A 86 3.62 -11.09 21.71
CA LYS A 86 3.82 -11.61 23.06
C LYS A 86 5.22 -12.22 23.24
N GLU A 87 5.66 -13.02 22.28
CA GLU A 87 7.00 -13.61 22.28
C GLU A 87 8.10 -12.53 22.17
N LEU A 88 7.92 -11.56 21.26
CA LEU A 88 8.86 -10.45 21.12
C LEU A 88 8.97 -9.61 22.39
N ALA A 89 7.88 -9.39 23.11
CA ALA A 89 7.88 -8.64 24.37
C ALA A 89 8.71 -9.30 25.49
N GLN A 90 8.94 -10.61 25.40
CA GLN A 90 9.78 -11.37 26.31
C GLN A 90 11.22 -11.54 25.82
N SER A 91 11.55 -11.00 24.68
CA SER A 91 12.84 -11.12 23.99
C SER A 91 13.67 -9.84 24.12
N ASN A 92 14.95 -9.92 23.76
CA ASN A 92 15.84 -8.76 23.65
C ASN A 92 15.90 -8.15 22.24
N TYR A 93 14.91 -8.43 21.38
CA TYR A 93 14.86 -7.86 20.05
C TYR A 93 14.53 -6.37 20.09
N LYS A 94 15.18 -5.60 19.20
CA LYS A 94 14.70 -4.28 18.82
C LYS A 94 13.64 -4.46 17.74
N VAL A 95 12.41 -4.05 18.04
CA VAL A 95 11.27 -4.20 17.13
C VAL A 95 10.97 -2.87 16.47
N ILE A 96 10.90 -2.87 15.13
CA ILE A 96 10.47 -1.72 14.32
C ILE A 96 9.18 -2.12 13.62
N ILE A 97 8.09 -1.40 13.93
CA ILE A 97 6.80 -1.57 13.27
C ILE A 97 6.67 -0.44 12.25
N THR A 98 6.44 -0.80 10.99
CA THR A 98 6.32 0.16 9.91
C THR A 98 5.35 -0.34 8.85
N THR A 99 5.06 0.49 7.86
CA THR A 99 4.28 0.16 6.67
C THR A 99 4.99 0.71 5.43
N ASP A 100 4.78 0.11 4.28
CA ASP A 100 5.30 0.56 2.99
C ASP A 100 4.52 1.76 2.46
N HIS A 101 3.22 1.86 2.77
CA HIS A 101 2.36 3.00 2.45
C HIS A 101 1.21 3.12 3.45
N GLY A 102 0.57 4.28 3.45
CA GLY A 102 -0.73 4.49 4.09
C GLY A 102 -1.88 4.32 3.10
N SER A 103 -3.10 4.44 3.58
CA SER A 103 -4.28 4.50 2.73
C SER A 103 -5.14 5.71 3.08
N ILE A 104 -5.89 6.21 2.10
CA ILE A 104 -6.83 7.31 2.29
C ILE A 104 -8.18 6.94 1.68
N ARG A 105 -9.27 7.29 2.35
CA ARG A 105 -10.60 7.19 1.78
C ARG A 105 -10.78 8.30 0.74
N THR A 106 -10.99 7.91 -0.50
CA THR A 106 -11.11 8.86 -1.62
C THR A 106 -12.56 9.25 -1.84
N THR A 107 -12.83 10.54 -1.96
CA THR A 107 -14.19 11.07 -2.15
C THR A 107 -14.29 12.03 -3.34
N ASN A 108 -13.19 12.64 -3.76
CA ASN A 108 -13.17 13.72 -4.74
C ASN A 108 -12.53 13.27 -6.07
N PRO A 109 -13.31 13.06 -7.15
CA PRO A 109 -12.78 12.67 -8.45
C PRO A 109 -12.16 13.85 -9.19
N VAL A 110 -10.93 13.71 -9.65
CA VAL A 110 -10.20 14.67 -10.48
C VAL A 110 -10.01 14.08 -11.87
N LYS A 111 -10.43 14.85 -12.89
CA LYS A 111 -10.27 14.43 -14.29
C LYS A 111 -8.81 14.50 -14.71
N ILE A 112 -8.36 13.45 -15.38
CA ILE A 112 -7.03 13.41 -15.99
C ILE A 112 -7.12 12.74 -17.36
N ILE A 113 -6.36 13.26 -18.32
CA ILE A 113 -6.17 12.63 -19.63
C ILE A 113 -4.71 12.23 -19.71
N GLY A 114 -4.45 11.01 -20.15
CA GLY A 114 -3.12 10.47 -20.39
C GLY A 114 -3.11 9.58 -21.61
N ASP A 115 -1.93 9.25 -22.09
CA ASP A 115 -1.73 8.30 -23.18
C ASP A 115 -1.90 6.83 -22.70
N ARG A 116 -1.79 5.88 -23.64
CA ARG A 116 -1.94 4.44 -23.36
C ARG A 116 -0.90 3.87 -22.39
N ASN A 117 0.22 4.55 -22.22
CA ASN A 117 1.32 4.13 -21.34
C ASN A 117 1.21 4.74 -19.94
N THR A 118 0.18 5.57 -19.71
CA THR A 118 -0.09 6.12 -18.39
C THR A 118 -0.49 5.01 -17.43
N ASN A 119 0.12 4.96 -16.25
CA ASN A 119 -0.17 3.95 -15.24
C ASN A 119 -1.63 4.01 -14.77
N THR A 120 -2.13 2.90 -14.24
CA THR A 120 -3.53 2.76 -13.81
C THR A 120 -3.80 3.25 -12.39
N ASN A 121 -2.77 3.56 -11.59
CA ASN A 121 -2.95 3.99 -10.20
C ASN A 121 -3.87 5.21 -10.09
N LEU A 122 -4.71 5.24 -9.06
CA LEU A 122 -5.70 6.28 -8.85
C LEU A 122 -5.17 7.50 -8.09
N ARG A 123 -4.05 7.36 -7.40
CA ARG A 123 -3.47 8.42 -6.57
C ARG A 123 -2.32 9.15 -7.24
N TYR A 124 -1.67 8.52 -8.22
CA TYR A 124 -0.67 9.20 -9.05
C TYR A 124 -0.74 8.75 -10.51
N LYS A 125 -0.27 9.59 -11.39
CA LYS A 125 -0.09 9.27 -12.80
C LYS A 125 1.33 9.57 -13.23
N LEU A 126 1.87 8.66 -14.01
CA LEU A 126 3.16 8.76 -14.66
C LEU A 126 2.92 8.68 -16.16
N GLY A 127 3.36 9.69 -16.92
CA GLY A 127 3.14 9.73 -18.37
C GLY A 127 3.85 10.88 -19.05
N LYS A 128 3.79 10.90 -20.38
CA LYS A 128 4.43 11.93 -21.22
C LYS A 128 3.56 13.16 -21.43
N SER A 129 2.27 12.96 -21.64
CA SER A 129 1.33 14.01 -22.08
C SER A 129 0.10 14.00 -21.18
N LEU A 130 0.32 14.29 -19.90
CA LEU A 130 -0.76 14.35 -18.93
C LEU A 130 -1.45 15.71 -18.99
N ASN A 131 -2.79 15.70 -19.17
CA ASN A 131 -3.63 16.89 -19.15
C ASN A 131 -4.57 16.86 -17.95
N TYR A 132 -4.54 17.92 -17.13
CA TYR A 132 -5.21 18.03 -15.86
C TYR A 132 -5.40 19.49 -15.45
N ASP A 133 -6.31 19.78 -14.52
CA ASP A 133 -6.39 21.10 -13.87
C ASP A 133 -5.28 21.21 -12.80
N ALA A 134 -4.32 22.07 -13.04
CA ALA A 134 -3.14 22.28 -12.16
C ALA A 134 -3.51 22.71 -10.73
N ARG A 135 -4.72 23.25 -10.50
CA ARG A 135 -5.19 23.65 -9.18
C ARG A 135 -5.63 22.48 -8.30
N GLN A 136 -5.89 21.32 -8.90
CA GLN A 136 -6.45 20.15 -8.24
C GLN A 136 -5.40 19.06 -7.96
N VAL A 137 -4.16 19.27 -8.36
CA VAL A 137 -3.12 18.25 -8.32
C VAL A 137 -1.78 18.81 -7.88
N PHE A 138 -0.89 17.93 -7.45
CA PHE A 138 0.53 18.23 -7.30
C PHE A 138 1.30 17.60 -8.46
N ALA A 139 2.00 18.40 -9.27
CA ALA A 139 2.69 17.94 -10.47
C ALA A 139 4.21 18.12 -10.37
N ILE A 140 4.96 17.09 -10.76
CA ILE A 140 6.42 17.11 -10.89
C ILE A 140 6.76 16.94 -12.37
N LYS A 141 7.12 18.05 -13.02
CA LYS A 141 7.49 18.08 -14.44
C LYS A 141 8.91 17.55 -14.70
N ASN A 142 9.79 17.65 -13.71
CA ASN A 142 11.15 17.11 -13.80
C ASN A 142 11.38 16.10 -12.66
N PRO A 143 11.12 14.81 -12.92
CA PRO A 143 11.25 13.76 -11.91
C PRO A 143 12.66 13.62 -11.33
N HIS A 144 13.70 13.90 -12.11
CA HIS A 144 15.10 13.80 -11.64
C HIS A 144 15.40 14.72 -10.47
N LEU A 145 14.82 15.94 -10.45
CA LEU A 145 15.00 16.88 -9.34
C LEU A 145 14.35 16.37 -8.04
N ALA A 146 13.35 15.51 -8.17
CA ALA A 146 12.67 14.87 -7.04
C ALA A 146 13.18 13.44 -6.78
N GLN A 147 14.26 13.03 -7.42
CA GLN A 147 14.84 11.68 -7.32
C GLN A 147 13.84 10.55 -7.68
N LEU A 148 12.88 10.85 -8.54
CA LEU A 148 11.91 9.89 -9.03
C LEU A 148 12.39 9.23 -10.32
N PRO A 149 12.06 7.95 -10.56
CA PRO A 149 12.37 7.27 -11.82
C PRO A 149 11.74 7.98 -13.01
N ALA A 150 12.50 8.15 -14.08
CA ALA A 150 12.03 8.72 -15.33
C ALA A 150 12.39 7.81 -16.51
N PRO A 151 11.45 7.01 -17.03
CA PRO A 151 11.69 6.13 -18.18
C PRO A 151 12.15 6.87 -19.45
N ASN A 152 11.82 8.16 -19.55
CA ASN A 152 12.25 9.02 -20.66
C ASN A 152 12.22 10.51 -20.24
N LEU A 153 12.83 11.38 -21.05
CA LEU A 153 13.01 12.81 -20.77
C LEU A 153 11.69 13.60 -20.65
N SER A 154 10.63 13.14 -21.29
CA SER A 154 9.31 13.80 -21.24
C SER A 154 8.37 13.24 -20.18
N THR A 155 8.87 12.37 -19.32
CA THR A 155 8.08 11.82 -18.21
C THR A 155 7.77 12.89 -17.18
N SER A 156 6.52 12.95 -16.75
CA SER A 156 6.07 13.75 -15.61
C SER A 156 5.24 12.91 -14.65
N TYR A 157 5.20 13.35 -13.39
CA TYR A 157 4.33 12.78 -12.37
C TYR A 157 3.25 13.78 -11.99
N VAL A 158 2.06 13.26 -11.75
CA VAL A 158 0.94 14.04 -11.22
C VAL A 158 0.32 13.26 -10.06
N PHE A 159 0.19 13.89 -8.92
CA PHE A 159 -0.32 13.29 -7.69
C PHE A 159 -1.67 13.91 -7.34
N ALA A 160 -2.61 13.05 -6.97
CA ALA A 160 -3.87 13.49 -6.38
C ALA A 160 -3.61 13.95 -4.93
N THR A 161 -4.14 15.10 -4.57
CA THR A 161 -3.99 15.71 -3.24
C THR A 161 -5.18 15.36 -2.34
N GLY A 162 -4.97 15.39 -1.02
CA GLY A 162 -6.03 15.11 -0.05
C GLY A 162 -6.76 13.79 -0.33
N ASP A 163 -8.07 13.82 -0.34
CA ASP A 163 -8.97 12.69 -0.60
C ASP A 163 -9.32 12.51 -2.08
N SER A 164 -8.60 13.18 -2.98
CA SER A 164 -8.86 13.11 -4.43
C SER A 164 -8.38 11.80 -5.04
N PHE A 165 -8.98 11.42 -6.17
CA PHE A 165 -8.56 10.30 -7.01
C PHE A 165 -8.73 10.62 -8.50
N PHE A 166 -7.93 9.99 -9.35
CA PHE A 166 -7.97 10.25 -10.78
C PHE A 166 -9.06 9.45 -11.49
N ALA A 167 -9.84 10.14 -12.33
CA ALA A 167 -10.84 9.55 -13.20
C ALA A 167 -10.62 9.97 -14.66
N TYR A 168 -10.69 9.01 -15.59
CA TYR A 168 -10.59 9.30 -17.01
C TYR A 168 -11.92 9.80 -17.57
N PRO A 169 -11.92 10.86 -18.42
CA PRO A 169 -13.15 11.44 -18.95
C PRO A 169 -14.05 10.44 -19.69
N ASN A 170 -13.47 9.52 -20.46
CA ASN A 170 -14.22 8.54 -21.26
C ASN A 170 -15.05 7.56 -20.43
N ASN A 171 -14.65 7.31 -19.17
CA ASN A 171 -15.32 6.40 -18.25
C ASN A 171 -15.59 7.08 -16.91
N TYR A 172 -15.80 8.39 -16.90
CA TYR A 172 -15.84 9.19 -15.68
C TYR A 172 -16.88 8.68 -14.68
N ASN A 173 -18.11 8.46 -15.10
CA ASN A 173 -19.19 8.00 -14.23
C ASN A 173 -18.89 6.62 -13.63
N TYR A 174 -18.28 5.71 -14.40
CA TYR A 174 -17.84 4.42 -13.91
C TYR A 174 -16.78 4.58 -12.81
N TYR A 175 -15.74 5.39 -13.06
CA TYR A 175 -14.69 5.64 -12.06
C TYR A 175 -15.28 6.25 -10.80
N VAL A 176 -16.17 7.22 -10.92
CA VAL A 176 -16.78 7.87 -9.76
C VAL A 176 -17.64 6.87 -8.98
N SER A 177 -18.50 6.09 -9.63
CA SER A 177 -19.38 5.13 -8.95
C SER A 177 -18.61 3.98 -8.31
N TYR A 178 -17.48 3.56 -8.89
CA TYR A 178 -16.72 2.40 -8.43
C TYR A 178 -15.69 2.76 -7.33
N TYR A 179 -14.99 3.89 -7.48
CA TYR A 179 -13.84 4.24 -6.64
C TYR A 179 -14.13 5.32 -5.58
N LYS A 180 -15.23 6.06 -5.71
CA LYS A 180 -15.64 6.96 -4.64
C LYS A 180 -15.93 6.17 -3.36
N ASP A 181 -15.49 6.72 -2.23
CA ASP A 181 -15.63 6.10 -0.91
C ASP A 181 -14.85 4.78 -0.73
N THR A 182 -13.85 4.53 -1.58
CA THR A 182 -12.92 3.41 -1.40
C THR A 182 -11.63 3.87 -0.73
N PHE A 183 -10.88 2.92 -0.15
CA PHE A 183 -9.54 3.20 0.36
C PHE A 183 -8.52 2.99 -0.75
N GLN A 184 -7.72 4.01 -1.00
CA GLN A 184 -6.69 4.01 -2.05
C GLN A 184 -5.33 4.35 -1.46
N HIS A 185 -4.28 3.87 -2.09
CA HIS A 185 -2.89 4.17 -1.73
C HIS A 185 -2.08 4.51 -2.97
N GLY A 186 -0.95 5.19 -2.77
CA GLY A 186 0.02 5.49 -3.81
C GLY A 186 1.17 4.47 -3.73
N GLY A 187 0.94 3.25 -4.16
CA GLY A 187 2.02 2.27 -4.33
C GLY A 187 2.74 2.48 -5.66
N ILE A 188 4.02 2.17 -5.72
CA ILE A 188 4.82 2.13 -6.95
C ILE A 188 4.87 0.68 -7.45
#